data_bcd8fb9ffa30cfddfa6a7b254b64f4b8
#
_entry.id   bcd8fb9ffa30cfddfa6a7b254b64f4b8
#
_cell.length_a   1.000
_cell.length_b   1.000
_cell.length_c   1.000
_cell.angle_alpha   90.00
_cell.angle_beta   90.00
_cell.angle_gamma   90.00
#
_symmetry.space_group_name_H-M   'P 1'
#
loop_
_entity.id
_entity.type
_entity.pdbx_description
1 polymer ?
#
loop_
_entity_poly.entity_id
_entity_poly.type
_entity_poly.pdbx_seq_one_letter_code
_entity_poly.pdbx_strand_id
1 'polypeptide(L)'
;MAGIRTIEVDCSPDTDDPEIDGPARHFTFIINGVPVFARGANLVPQSMLPGSVTPQQDHDLVRACRDANMTMVRVWGGGVYASDAFMTACDEYGILVWHDFMFACIDYPGDDEEFMSEVRTEADYQTRRLANHPSLALWAGGNEVQAMHQAVWNNLNPGPWGSEIFDEVLPEAVRRNSPTVNYWANSPATDVDTDPRVNGTRAGDRHAWEVWHGADVGAGTHEDYSSPAEAMHYHRYSYDTGRFISEFGIH
;
A
#
# COMPACT_ATOMS: atom_id res chain seq x y z
N MET A 1 13.70 4.93 22.13
CA MET A 1 13.09 3.64 22.59
C MET A 1 13.54 2.57 21.62
N ALA A 2 13.85 1.35 22.06
CA ALA A 2 14.16 0.26 21.12
C ALA A 2 12.99 -0.73 21.15
N GLY A 3 12.39 -1.01 19.99
CA GLY A 3 11.36 -2.03 19.85
C GLY A 3 11.95 -3.28 19.21
N ILE A 4 11.64 -4.44 19.78
CA ILE A 4 12.04 -5.74 19.23
C ILE A 4 10.77 -6.47 18.82
N ARG A 5 10.64 -6.79 17.54
CA ARG A 5 9.48 -7.51 17.01
C ARG A 5 9.89 -8.39 15.83
N THR A 6 9.09 -9.40 15.53
CA THR A 6 9.03 -10.02 14.21
C THR A 6 7.82 -9.50 13.46
N ILE A 7 7.94 -9.36 12.14
CA ILE A 7 6.85 -8.99 11.27
C ILE A 7 6.98 -9.74 9.95
N GLU A 8 5.89 -10.31 9.50
CA GLU A 8 5.78 -10.91 8.17
C GLU A 8 4.41 -10.61 7.58
N VAL A 9 4.31 -10.66 6.27
CA VAL A 9 3.04 -10.69 5.55
C VAL A 9 2.84 -12.10 5.05
N ASP A 10 1.84 -12.78 5.58
CA ASP A 10 1.46 -14.12 5.13
C ASP A 10 0.70 -14.00 3.80
N CYS A 11 1.33 -14.51 2.74
CA CYS A 11 0.76 -14.65 1.41
C CYS A 11 0.65 -16.12 1.00
N SER A 12 0.55 -17.05 1.95
CA SER A 12 0.38 -18.47 1.68
C SER A 12 -0.95 -18.77 1.00
N PRO A 13 -1.10 -19.92 0.31
CA PRO A 13 -2.37 -20.31 -0.28
C PRO A 13 -3.48 -20.33 0.76
N ASP A 14 -4.61 -19.71 0.43
CA ASP A 14 -5.82 -19.77 1.23
C ASP A 14 -6.70 -20.91 0.70
N THR A 15 -6.81 -21.96 1.49
CA THR A 15 -7.62 -23.16 1.17
C THR A 15 -8.85 -23.27 2.05
N ASP A 16 -9.03 -22.35 2.96
CA ASP A 16 -9.99 -22.45 4.05
C ASP A 16 -11.29 -21.68 3.80
N ASP A 17 -11.31 -20.80 2.78
CA ASP A 17 -12.48 -20.02 2.44
C ASP A 17 -13.34 -20.74 1.38
N PRO A 18 -14.48 -21.33 1.78
CA PRO A 18 -15.35 -22.08 0.86
C PRO A 18 -16.14 -21.17 -0.12
N GLU A 19 -16.15 -19.86 0.09
CA GLU A 19 -16.89 -18.92 -0.78
C GLU A 19 -16.06 -18.49 -1.99
N ILE A 20 -14.78 -18.86 -2.04
CA ILE A 20 -13.89 -18.51 -3.14
C ILE A 20 -13.82 -19.65 -4.16
N ASP A 21 -14.25 -19.36 -5.36
CA ASP A 21 -14.09 -20.25 -6.51
C ASP A 21 -12.69 -20.10 -7.11
N GLY A 22 -11.84 -21.11 -6.89
CA GLY A 22 -10.49 -21.19 -7.44
C GLY A 22 -9.37 -20.82 -6.44
N PRO A 23 -8.13 -20.73 -6.93
CA PRO A 23 -6.98 -20.46 -6.06
C PRO A 23 -7.06 -19.04 -5.47
N ALA A 24 -6.71 -18.93 -4.19
CA ALA A 24 -6.59 -17.67 -3.48
C ALA A 24 -5.39 -17.70 -2.53
N ARG A 25 -4.96 -16.51 -2.07
CA ARG A 25 -3.86 -16.36 -1.10
C ARG A 25 -4.25 -15.41 0.01
N HIS A 26 -3.74 -15.65 1.18
CA HIS A 26 -3.81 -14.69 2.28
C HIS A 26 -3.09 -13.39 1.94
N PHE A 27 -3.42 -12.33 2.64
CA PHE A 27 -2.63 -11.11 2.78
C PHE A 27 -2.81 -10.63 4.22
N THR A 28 -2.05 -11.23 5.14
CA THR A 28 -2.26 -11.04 6.57
C THR A 28 -0.96 -10.66 7.26
N PHE A 29 -0.99 -9.57 8.03
CA PHE A 29 0.16 -9.19 8.86
C PHE A 29 0.26 -10.08 10.08
N ILE A 30 1.43 -10.68 10.29
CA ILE A 30 1.75 -11.49 11.45
C ILE A 30 2.79 -10.76 12.30
N ILE A 31 2.41 -10.34 13.50
CA ILE A 31 3.28 -9.61 14.41
C ILE A 31 3.59 -10.50 15.61
N ASN A 32 4.88 -10.81 15.82
CA ASN A 32 5.32 -11.71 16.89
C ASN A 32 4.57 -13.07 16.88
N GLY A 33 4.31 -13.59 15.68
CA GLY A 33 3.57 -14.84 15.46
C GLY A 33 2.05 -14.74 15.65
N VAL A 34 1.48 -13.53 15.81
CA VAL A 34 0.05 -13.32 15.98
C VAL A 34 -0.51 -12.59 14.75
N PRO A 35 -1.55 -13.11 14.09
CA PRO A 35 -2.23 -12.39 13.01
C PRO A 35 -2.92 -11.14 13.54
N VAL A 36 -2.72 -10.03 12.82
CA VAL A 36 -3.26 -8.71 13.19
C VAL A 36 -4.15 -8.18 12.07
N PHE A 37 -5.37 -7.82 12.41
CA PHE A 37 -6.23 -7.08 11.50
C PHE A 37 -5.77 -5.62 11.41
N ALA A 38 -5.31 -5.20 10.23
CA ALA A 38 -4.78 -3.86 9.99
C ALA A 38 -5.91 -2.83 9.80
N ARG A 39 -6.45 -2.33 10.91
CA ARG A 39 -7.44 -1.23 10.89
C ARG A 39 -6.69 0.09 10.78
N GLY A 40 -7.05 0.91 9.79
CA GLY A 40 -6.33 2.16 9.65
C GLY A 40 -6.85 3.07 8.54
N ALA A 41 -5.97 3.94 8.10
CA ALA A 41 -6.26 4.91 7.05
C ALA A 41 -5.01 5.19 6.22
N ASN A 42 -5.23 5.73 5.02
CA ASN A 42 -4.17 6.29 4.20
C ASN A 42 -3.83 7.70 4.69
N LEU A 43 -2.55 7.98 4.80
CA LEU A 43 -2.01 9.28 5.14
C LEU A 43 -1.56 9.99 3.87
N VAL A 44 -2.30 11.02 3.49
CA VAL A 44 -1.86 12.03 2.53
C VAL A 44 -1.12 13.16 3.27
N PRO A 45 -0.37 14.04 2.59
CA PRO A 45 0.28 15.16 3.25
C PRO A 45 -0.69 15.99 4.10
N GLN A 46 -0.36 16.26 5.35
CA GLN A 46 -1.20 17.02 6.29
C GLN A 46 -1.40 18.49 5.86
N SER A 47 -0.54 18.98 4.97
CA SER A 47 -0.57 20.35 4.45
C SER A 47 -0.19 20.36 2.98
N MET A 48 -0.78 21.28 2.22
CA MET A 48 -0.35 21.59 0.85
C MET A 48 1.08 22.15 0.79
N LEU A 49 1.61 22.55 1.94
CA LEU A 49 3.00 22.95 2.13
C LEU A 49 3.63 22.01 3.14
N PRO A 50 4.16 20.83 2.74
CA PRO A 50 4.67 19.82 3.66
C PRO A 50 5.68 20.34 4.66
N GLY A 51 6.54 21.30 4.26
CA GLY A 51 7.50 21.94 5.16
C GLY A 51 6.89 22.79 6.28
N SER A 52 5.57 23.02 6.28
CA SER A 52 4.87 23.71 7.38
C SER A 52 4.40 22.78 8.49
N VAL A 53 4.47 21.48 8.29
CA VAL A 53 4.07 20.48 9.29
C VAL A 53 5.10 20.43 10.40
N THR A 54 4.64 20.58 11.63
CA THR A 54 5.50 20.57 12.82
C THR A 54 5.56 19.18 13.45
N PRO A 55 6.62 18.83 14.20
CA PRO A 55 6.69 17.58 14.94
C PRO A 55 5.51 17.36 15.90
N GLN A 56 4.94 18.42 16.45
CA GLN A 56 3.76 18.32 17.31
C GLN A 56 2.51 17.90 16.53
N GLN A 57 2.34 18.40 15.31
CA GLN A 57 1.22 17.98 14.44
C GLN A 57 1.31 16.50 14.06
N ASP A 58 2.52 16.02 13.74
CA ASP A 58 2.76 14.59 13.48
C ASP A 58 2.38 13.74 14.69
N HIS A 59 2.85 14.12 15.88
CA HIS A 59 2.55 13.41 17.11
C HIS A 59 1.03 13.43 17.43
N ASP A 60 0.37 14.57 17.24
CA ASP A 60 -1.08 14.70 17.48
C ASP A 60 -1.89 13.86 16.49
N LEU A 61 -1.47 13.77 15.23
CA LEU A 61 -2.10 12.91 14.23
C LEU A 61 -2.00 11.44 14.63
N VAL A 62 -0.80 10.95 14.98
CA VAL A 62 -0.61 9.54 15.38
C VAL A 62 -1.37 9.24 16.67
N ARG A 63 -1.44 10.19 17.63
CA ARG A 63 -2.27 10.05 18.81
C ARG A 63 -3.76 9.91 18.44
N ALA A 64 -4.25 10.70 17.48
CA ALA A 64 -5.63 10.58 17.01
C ALA A 64 -5.90 9.22 16.35
N CYS A 65 -4.94 8.68 15.59
CA CYS A 65 -5.03 7.32 15.04
C CYS A 65 -5.17 6.27 16.16
N ARG A 66 -4.33 6.35 17.19
CA ARG A 66 -4.44 5.47 18.38
C ARG A 66 -5.80 5.60 19.06
N ASP A 67 -6.26 6.82 19.29
CA ASP A 67 -7.53 7.09 19.98
C ASP A 67 -8.74 6.62 19.16
N ALA A 68 -8.59 6.54 17.83
CA ALA A 68 -9.55 5.93 16.91
C ALA A 68 -9.43 4.38 16.82
N ASN A 69 -8.58 3.75 17.64
CA ASN A 69 -8.29 2.32 17.63
C ASN A 69 -7.71 1.81 16.28
N MET A 70 -7.00 2.64 15.56
CA MET A 70 -6.23 2.21 14.40
C MET A 70 -5.02 1.39 14.86
N THR A 71 -4.65 0.39 14.08
CA THR A 71 -3.45 -0.43 14.30
C THR A 71 -2.38 -0.18 13.25
N MET A 72 -2.75 0.43 12.14
CA MET A 72 -1.86 0.72 11.01
C MET A 72 -2.24 2.04 10.35
N VAL A 73 -1.24 2.71 9.78
CA VAL A 73 -1.42 3.79 8.81
C VAL A 73 -0.58 3.51 7.58
N ARG A 74 -1.08 3.87 6.40
CA ARG A 74 -0.32 3.80 5.16
C ARG A 74 0.10 5.21 4.75
N VAL A 75 1.40 5.41 4.57
CA VAL A 75 1.96 6.63 3.98
C VAL A 75 1.89 6.49 2.47
N TRP A 76 1.01 7.27 1.85
CA TRP A 76 0.65 7.17 0.44
C TRP A 76 1.76 7.68 -0.48
N GLY A 77 2.01 6.94 -1.58
CA GLY A 77 3.09 7.19 -2.53
C GLY A 77 2.98 8.48 -3.35
N GLY A 78 1.80 9.11 -3.40
CA GLY A 78 1.61 10.43 -4.01
C GLY A 78 1.89 11.60 -3.04
N GLY A 79 2.50 11.35 -1.91
CA GLY A 79 2.77 12.31 -0.85
C GLY A 79 4.23 12.66 -0.66
N VAL A 80 4.67 12.58 0.59
CA VAL A 80 6.05 12.80 1.03
C VAL A 80 6.44 11.71 2.02
N TYR A 81 7.71 11.36 2.07
CA TYR A 81 8.21 10.43 3.07
C TYR A 81 7.92 10.90 4.50
N ALA A 82 7.51 9.95 5.34
CA ALA A 82 7.24 10.21 6.74
C ALA A 82 8.41 10.91 7.44
N SER A 83 8.11 11.89 8.28
CA SER A 83 9.10 12.55 9.13
C SER A 83 9.59 11.63 10.25
N ASP A 84 10.77 11.91 10.80
CA ASP A 84 11.28 11.17 11.96
C ASP A 84 10.36 11.36 13.19
N ALA A 85 9.68 12.52 13.31
CA ALA A 85 8.74 12.79 14.38
C ALA A 85 7.49 11.91 14.25
N PHE A 86 6.95 11.77 13.04
CA PHE A 86 5.83 10.87 12.76
C PHE A 86 6.17 9.41 13.09
N MET A 87 7.31 8.93 12.59
CA MET A 87 7.75 7.56 12.83
C MET A 87 8.02 7.29 14.31
N THR A 88 8.62 8.26 15.03
CA THR A 88 8.83 8.15 16.47
C THR A 88 7.49 8.06 17.22
N ALA A 89 6.50 8.85 16.85
CA ALA A 89 5.18 8.78 17.44
C ALA A 89 4.50 7.42 17.16
N CYS A 90 4.66 6.88 15.94
CA CYS A 90 4.16 5.53 15.61
C CYS A 90 4.84 4.46 16.49
N ASP A 91 6.14 4.56 16.72
CA ASP A 91 6.88 3.66 17.62
C ASP A 91 6.36 3.75 19.06
N GLU A 92 6.07 4.96 19.54
CA GLU A 92 5.59 5.20 20.92
C GLU A 92 4.16 4.69 21.14
N TYR A 93 3.29 4.85 20.15
CA TYR A 93 1.87 4.47 20.26
C TYR A 93 1.57 3.06 19.73
N GLY A 94 2.55 2.38 19.13
CA GLY A 94 2.38 1.03 18.59
C GLY A 94 1.51 1.00 17.32
N ILE A 95 1.55 2.05 16.51
CA ILE A 95 0.88 2.12 15.22
C ILE A 95 1.83 1.60 14.15
N LEU A 96 1.44 0.54 13.44
CA LEU A 96 2.22 0.01 12.32
C LEU A 96 2.19 0.99 11.14
N VAL A 97 3.26 1.00 10.38
CA VAL A 97 3.39 1.85 9.18
C VAL A 97 3.61 0.97 7.95
N TRP A 98 2.68 1.04 7.03
CA TRP A 98 2.87 0.67 5.63
C TRP A 98 3.37 1.91 4.92
N HIS A 99 4.56 1.88 4.36
CA HIS A 99 5.16 3.05 3.73
C HIS A 99 5.39 2.81 2.24
N ASP A 100 4.71 3.57 1.37
CA ASP A 100 5.01 3.57 -0.05
C ASP A 100 6.30 4.35 -0.33
N PHE A 101 7.06 3.94 -1.34
CA PHE A 101 7.96 4.86 -2.02
C PHE A 101 7.15 5.90 -2.81
N MET A 102 7.76 7.06 -3.09
CA MET A 102 7.05 8.23 -3.64
C MET A 102 6.83 8.12 -5.15
N PHE A 103 6.15 7.06 -5.56
CA PHE A 103 5.68 6.80 -6.91
C PHE A 103 4.16 6.64 -6.91
N ALA A 104 3.45 7.26 -7.88
CA ALA A 104 1.98 7.18 -7.91
C ALA A 104 1.40 7.35 -9.31
N CYS A 105 0.50 6.44 -9.70
CA CYS A 105 -0.50 6.56 -10.76
C CYS A 105 0.01 6.75 -12.20
N ILE A 106 1.31 6.82 -12.46
CA ILE A 106 1.88 7.03 -13.81
C ILE A 106 3.03 6.07 -14.11
N ASP A 107 3.37 5.92 -15.39
CA ASP A 107 4.58 5.24 -15.83
C ASP A 107 5.81 6.11 -15.57
N TYR A 108 6.94 5.48 -15.30
CA TYR A 108 8.21 6.15 -15.01
C TYR A 108 9.28 5.79 -16.04
N PRO A 109 10.25 6.70 -16.31
CA PRO A 109 11.28 6.50 -17.34
C PRO A 109 12.40 5.59 -16.83
N GLY A 110 12.13 4.28 -16.76
CA GLY A 110 13.12 3.29 -16.33
C GLY A 110 14.32 3.14 -17.26
N ASP A 111 14.22 3.61 -18.48
CA ASP A 111 15.31 3.66 -19.46
C ASP A 111 16.16 4.93 -19.39
N ASP A 112 15.84 5.88 -18.52
CA ASP A 112 16.63 7.08 -18.24
C ASP A 112 17.60 6.83 -17.06
N GLU A 113 18.89 6.68 -17.38
CA GLU A 113 19.90 6.35 -16.37
C GLU A 113 20.12 7.48 -15.33
N GLU A 114 19.91 8.74 -15.69
CA GLU A 114 20.01 9.85 -14.72
C GLU A 114 18.87 9.75 -13.71
N PHE A 115 17.64 9.54 -14.17
CA PHE A 115 16.48 9.29 -13.31
C PHE A 115 16.67 8.04 -12.44
N MET A 116 17.11 6.94 -13.02
CA MET A 116 17.35 5.69 -12.29
C MET A 116 18.46 5.81 -11.24
N SER A 117 19.46 6.66 -11.47
CA SER A 117 20.49 6.97 -10.49
C SER A 117 19.95 7.69 -9.27
N GLU A 118 19.06 8.67 -9.49
CA GLU A 118 18.36 9.38 -8.41
C GLU A 118 17.42 8.44 -7.64
N VAL A 119 16.66 7.58 -8.33
CA VAL A 119 15.82 6.56 -7.70
C VAL A 119 16.62 5.66 -6.76
N ARG A 120 17.79 5.16 -7.23
CA ARG A 120 18.68 4.34 -6.40
C ARG A 120 19.19 5.08 -5.17
N THR A 121 19.55 6.34 -5.35
CA THR A 121 20.07 7.20 -4.28
C THR A 121 19.00 7.48 -3.22
N GLU A 122 17.80 7.84 -3.66
CA GLU A 122 16.66 8.10 -2.78
C GLU A 122 16.23 6.84 -2.03
N ALA A 123 16.09 5.72 -2.73
CA ALA A 123 15.72 4.43 -2.14
C ALA A 123 16.73 4.01 -1.06
N ASP A 124 18.03 4.11 -1.34
CA ASP A 124 19.08 3.78 -0.39
C ASP A 124 19.07 4.70 0.85
N TYR A 125 18.84 5.99 0.66
CA TYR A 125 18.72 6.95 1.75
C TYR A 125 17.50 6.68 2.64
N GLN A 126 16.32 6.55 2.06
CA GLN A 126 15.08 6.42 2.82
C GLN A 126 14.96 5.07 3.54
N THR A 127 15.36 3.98 2.89
CA THR A 127 15.35 2.67 3.53
C THR A 127 16.32 2.62 4.71
N ARG A 128 17.48 3.29 4.64
CA ARG A 128 18.42 3.41 5.74
C ARG A 128 17.91 4.28 6.88
N ARG A 129 17.28 5.43 6.54
CA ARG A 129 16.74 6.38 7.51
C ARG A 129 15.64 5.74 8.37
N LEU A 130 14.76 4.97 7.76
CA LEU A 130 13.59 4.40 8.43
C LEU A 130 13.79 2.98 8.97
N ALA A 131 14.93 2.32 8.68
CA ALA A 131 15.20 0.92 9.04
C ALA A 131 15.05 0.58 10.53
N ASN A 132 15.34 1.55 11.41
CA ASN A 132 15.37 1.32 12.86
C ASN A 132 14.01 1.55 13.56
N HIS A 133 12.97 1.93 12.82
CA HIS A 133 11.66 2.13 13.40
C HIS A 133 10.91 0.80 13.52
N PRO A 134 10.61 0.32 14.74
CA PRO A 134 9.87 -0.92 14.92
C PRO A 134 8.43 -0.85 14.40
N SER A 135 7.87 0.33 14.25
CA SER A 135 6.56 0.56 13.62
C SER A 135 6.55 0.28 12.12
N LEU A 136 7.69 0.39 11.42
CA LEU A 136 7.74 0.13 9.97
C LEU A 136 7.46 -1.35 9.69
N ALA A 137 6.32 -1.61 9.05
CA ALA A 137 5.80 -2.96 8.83
C ALA A 137 5.98 -3.45 7.40
N LEU A 138 5.85 -2.54 6.43
CA LEU A 138 5.88 -2.85 5.01
C LEU A 138 6.43 -1.67 4.22
N TRP A 139 7.31 -1.94 3.28
CA TRP A 139 7.63 -1.05 2.18
C TRP A 139 6.81 -1.46 0.95
N ALA A 140 6.10 -0.52 0.34
CA ALA A 140 5.48 -0.73 -0.97
C ALA A 140 6.18 0.11 -2.03
N GLY A 141 6.33 -0.44 -3.23
CA GLY A 141 7.03 0.23 -4.33
C GLY A 141 6.37 1.53 -4.77
N GLY A 142 5.03 1.59 -4.69
CA GLY A 142 4.30 2.81 -5.02
C GLY A 142 2.79 2.60 -5.01
N ASN A 143 2.07 3.67 -5.30
CA ASN A 143 0.62 3.70 -5.39
C ASN A 143 0.14 3.56 -6.83
N GLU A 144 -0.65 2.52 -7.13
CA GLU A 144 -1.40 2.35 -8.38
C GLU A 144 -0.58 2.41 -9.69
N VAL A 145 0.75 2.33 -9.64
CA VAL A 145 1.56 2.44 -10.85
C VAL A 145 1.27 1.28 -11.78
N GLN A 146 1.37 0.03 -11.31
CA GLN A 146 1.09 -1.15 -12.11
C GLN A 146 -0.38 -1.22 -12.55
N ALA A 147 -1.31 -0.89 -11.64
CA ALA A 147 -2.74 -0.90 -11.94
C ALA A 147 -3.10 0.11 -13.03
N MET A 148 -2.59 1.32 -12.94
CA MET A 148 -2.83 2.37 -13.92
C MET A 148 -2.12 2.10 -15.24
N HIS A 149 -0.91 1.50 -15.20
CA HIS A 149 -0.28 1.03 -16.43
C HIS A 149 -1.19 0.03 -17.17
N GLN A 150 -1.68 -1.00 -16.47
CA GLN A 150 -2.55 -2.01 -17.10
C GLN A 150 -3.89 -1.44 -17.56
N ALA A 151 -4.52 -0.60 -16.77
CA ALA A 151 -5.87 -0.11 -17.05
C ALA A 151 -5.91 1.05 -18.06
N VAL A 152 -4.89 1.90 -18.06
CA VAL A 152 -4.91 3.18 -18.79
C VAL A 152 -3.70 3.35 -19.69
N TRP A 153 -2.49 3.38 -19.13
CA TRP A 153 -1.32 3.88 -19.83
C TRP A 153 -0.84 2.96 -20.95
N ASN A 154 -0.89 1.65 -20.75
CA ASN A 154 -0.51 0.69 -21.77
C ASN A 154 -1.32 0.83 -23.08
N ASN A 155 -2.56 1.28 -22.98
CA ASN A 155 -3.40 1.55 -24.17
C ASN A 155 -3.05 2.89 -24.85
N LEU A 156 -2.51 3.85 -24.11
CA LEU A 156 -2.14 5.17 -24.61
C LEU A 156 -0.69 5.24 -25.09
N ASN A 157 0.19 4.54 -24.38
CA ASN A 157 1.62 4.49 -24.68
C ASN A 157 2.16 3.08 -24.35
N PRO A 158 2.00 2.11 -25.26
CA PRO A 158 2.53 0.77 -25.06
C PRO A 158 4.06 0.80 -25.11
N GLY A 159 4.70 0.73 -23.95
CA GLY A 159 6.15 0.80 -23.82
C GLY A 159 6.62 0.45 -22.42
N PRO A 160 7.90 0.59 -22.15
CA PRO A 160 8.45 0.44 -20.80
C PRO A 160 7.74 1.41 -19.84
N TRP A 161 7.40 0.92 -18.65
CA TRP A 161 6.71 1.69 -17.64
C TRP A 161 7.52 1.87 -16.33
N GLY A 162 8.80 1.47 -16.39
CA GLY A 162 9.70 1.53 -15.25
C GLY A 162 9.53 0.38 -14.26
N SER A 163 9.09 -0.80 -14.72
CA SER A 163 8.91 -1.98 -13.88
C SER A 163 10.15 -2.36 -13.09
N GLU A 164 11.33 -2.17 -13.64
CA GLU A 164 12.61 -2.44 -12.97
C GLU A 164 12.82 -1.62 -11.70
N ILE A 165 12.16 -0.46 -11.56
CA ILE A 165 12.15 0.30 -10.31
C ILE A 165 11.55 -0.56 -9.21
N PHE A 166 10.37 -1.14 -9.47
CA PHE A 166 9.55 -1.86 -8.51
C PHE A 166 9.99 -3.30 -8.30
N ASP A 167 10.54 -3.92 -9.34
CA ASP A 167 10.89 -5.35 -9.34
C ASP A 167 12.36 -5.60 -8.97
N GLU A 168 13.24 -4.58 -9.12
CA GLU A 168 14.67 -4.74 -8.90
C GLU A 168 15.26 -3.70 -7.94
N VAL A 169 15.12 -2.40 -8.25
CA VAL A 169 15.83 -1.34 -7.53
C VAL A 169 15.35 -1.16 -6.09
N LEU A 170 14.04 -1.01 -5.91
CA LEU A 170 13.45 -0.78 -4.59
C LEU A 170 13.58 -1.99 -3.67
N PRO A 171 13.24 -3.24 -4.11
CA PRO A 171 13.43 -4.41 -3.26
C PRO A 171 14.89 -4.66 -2.90
N GLU A 172 15.85 -4.35 -3.78
CA GLU A 172 17.26 -4.45 -3.46
C GLU A 172 17.68 -3.46 -2.35
N ALA A 173 17.20 -2.22 -2.40
CA ALA A 173 17.43 -1.23 -1.36
C ALA A 173 16.84 -1.65 -0.01
N VAL A 174 15.60 -2.17 -0.01
CA VAL A 174 14.93 -2.69 1.19
C VAL A 174 15.71 -3.88 1.74
N ARG A 175 16.05 -4.87 0.91
CA ARG A 175 16.82 -6.05 1.34
C ARG A 175 18.15 -5.69 1.96
N ARG A 176 18.82 -4.67 1.43
CA ARG A 176 20.14 -4.23 1.92
C ARG A 176 20.06 -3.44 3.23
N ASN A 177 19.09 -2.54 3.36
CA ASN A 177 19.07 -1.57 4.45
C ASN A 177 17.99 -1.86 5.52
N SER A 178 16.92 -2.58 5.16
CA SER A 178 15.77 -2.91 6.02
C SER A 178 15.40 -4.40 5.93
N PRO A 179 16.33 -5.34 6.10
CA PRO A 179 16.13 -6.76 5.79
C PRO A 179 15.07 -7.47 6.64
N THR A 180 14.56 -6.82 7.67
CA THR A 180 13.50 -7.34 8.56
C THR A 180 12.13 -6.76 8.26
N VAL A 181 12.02 -5.95 7.20
CA VAL A 181 10.77 -5.34 6.75
C VAL A 181 10.39 -5.97 5.41
N ASN A 182 9.11 -6.30 5.26
CA ASN A 182 8.61 -6.87 4.01
C ASN A 182 8.59 -5.81 2.91
N TYR A 183 8.71 -6.27 1.67
CA TYR A 183 8.54 -5.45 0.48
C TYR A 183 7.35 -5.96 -0.34
N TRP A 184 6.53 -5.04 -0.83
CA TRP A 184 5.41 -5.28 -1.74
C TRP A 184 5.57 -4.41 -2.97
N ALA A 185 5.51 -4.98 -4.17
CA ALA A 185 5.96 -4.30 -5.38
C ALA A 185 5.14 -3.04 -5.72
N ASN A 186 3.85 -3.05 -5.42
CA ASN A 186 2.95 -1.91 -5.65
C ASN A 186 1.74 -1.99 -4.69
N SER A 187 0.90 -0.98 -4.64
CA SER A 187 -0.41 -1.03 -3.99
C SER A 187 -1.44 -0.39 -4.92
N PRO A 188 -2.37 -1.16 -5.50
CA PRO A 188 -2.48 -2.61 -5.34
C PRO A 188 -1.44 -3.39 -6.14
N ALA A 189 -1.15 -4.61 -5.67
CA ALA A 189 -0.42 -5.62 -6.41
C ALA A 189 -0.97 -7.02 -6.12
N THR A 190 -0.58 -8.00 -6.90
CA THR A 190 -1.11 -9.36 -6.81
C THR A 190 -0.04 -10.42 -7.05
N ASP A 191 -0.33 -11.65 -6.65
CA ASP A 191 0.32 -12.84 -7.17
C ASP A 191 -0.33 -13.19 -8.52
N VAL A 192 0.38 -12.92 -9.61
CA VAL A 192 -0.15 -13.06 -10.98
C VAL A 192 -0.51 -14.49 -11.35
N ASP A 193 0.07 -15.49 -10.70
CA ASP A 193 -0.27 -16.89 -10.92
C ASP A 193 -1.60 -17.27 -10.27
N THR A 194 -1.98 -16.58 -9.22
CA THR A 194 -3.22 -16.79 -8.48
C THR A 194 -4.35 -15.89 -9.00
N ASP A 195 -4.09 -14.61 -9.17
CA ASP A 195 -5.02 -13.66 -9.78
C ASP A 195 -4.25 -12.74 -10.75
N PRO A 196 -4.40 -12.91 -12.07
CA PRO A 196 -3.66 -12.10 -13.05
C PRO A 196 -4.11 -10.63 -13.10
N ARG A 197 -5.17 -10.29 -12.40
CA ARG A 197 -5.69 -8.94 -12.35
C ARG A 197 -5.10 -8.19 -11.17
N VAL A 198 -4.31 -7.18 -11.45
CA VAL A 198 -3.96 -6.18 -10.44
C VAL A 198 -5.27 -5.55 -9.92
N ASN A 199 -5.41 -5.41 -8.63
CA ASN A 199 -6.66 -5.01 -7.97
C ASN A 199 -7.75 -6.09 -7.91
N GLY A 200 -7.38 -7.37 -8.08
CA GLY A 200 -8.30 -8.51 -7.94
C GLY A 200 -8.68 -8.81 -6.50
N THR A 201 -9.50 -9.85 -6.32
CA THR A 201 -10.02 -10.22 -4.99
C THR A 201 -9.38 -11.48 -4.41
N ARG A 202 -8.59 -12.21 -5.19
CA ARG A 202 -8.09 -13.54 -4.79
C ARG A 202 -6.69 -13.54 -4.22
N ALA A 203 -5.89 -12.50 -4.51
CA ALA A 203 -4.52 -12.38 -4.00
C ALA A 203 -4.10 -10.92 -3.90
N GLY A 204 -3.21 -10.62 -2.94
CA GLY A 204 -2.67 -9.30 -2.74
C GLY A 204 -3.63 -8.32 -2.06
N ASP A 205 -3.36 -7.06 -2.27
CA ASP A 205 -4.18 -5.96 -1.79
C ASP A 205 -5.00 -5.32 -2.92
N ARG A 206 -6.06 -4.61 -2.55
CA ARG A 206 -6.91 -3.94 -3.53
C ARG A 206 -7.40 -2.57 -3.06
N HIS A 207 -7.67 -1.70 -4.04
CA HIS A 207 -8.29 -0.41 -3.88
C HIS A 207 -9.77 -0.50 -4.31
N ALA A 208 -10.69 -0.36 -3.35
CA ALA A 208 -12.12 -0.52 -3.55
C ALA A 208 -12.79 0.83 -3.82
N TRP A 209 -12.52 1.41 -5.00
CA TRP A 209 -13.04 2.71 -5.41
C TRP A 209 -14.37 2.66 -6.17
N GLU A 210 -14.98 1.48 -6.31
CA GLU A 210 -16.25 1.28 -7.02
C GLU A 210 -17.37 2.13 -6.44
N VAL A 211 -17.43 2.24 -5.11
CA VAL A 211 -18.44 3.08 -4.44
C VAL A 211 -18.23 4.55 -4.78
N TRP A 212 -16.98 5.01 -4.87
CA TRP A 212 -16.67 6.38 -5.26
C TRP A 212 -17.00 6.66 -6.72
N HIS A 213 -16.65 5.78 -7.63
CA HIS A 213 -16.79 5.97 -9.06
C HIS A 213 -18.14 5.54 -9.60
N GLY A 214 -18.93 4.77 -8.87
CA GLY A 214 -20.19 4.23 -9.32
C GLY A 214 -20.05 3.20 -10.45
N ALA A 215 -18.87 2.67 -10.65
CA ALA A 215 -18.54 1.72 -11.70
C ALA A 215 -17.42 0.82 -11.23
N ASP A 216 -17.27 -0.34 -11.88
CA ASP A 216 -16.15 -1.22 -11.69
C ASP A 216 -14.89 -0.60 -12.33
N VAL A 217 -13.97 -0.08 -11.50
CA VAL A 217 -12.70 0.47 -11.95
C VAL A 217 -11.62 -0.56 -11.68
N GLY A 218 -11.53 -1.52 -12.59
CA GLY A 218 -10.34 -2.34 -12.70
C GLY A 218 -10.43 -3.78 -12.35
N ALA A 219 -11.10 -4.33 -11.41
CA ALA A 219 -11.21 -5.78 -11.25
C ALA A 219 -12.25 -6.18 -10.20
N GLY A 220 -13.35 -6.27 -10.67
CA GLY A 220 -14.28 -6.91 -10.25
C GLY A 220 -15.07 -7.51 -9.27
N THR A 221 -15.89 -6.78 -8.66
CA THR A 221 -17.20 -7.32 -8.28
C THR A 221 -18.11 -7.11 -9.49
N HIS A 222 -18.34 -8.14 -10.27
CA HIS A 222 -19.30 -8.12 -11.38
C HIS A 222 -20.70 -8.16 -10.83
N GLU A 223 -21.16 -7.09 -10.24
CA GLU A 223 -22.55 -6.94 -9.89
C GLU A 223 -23.20 -5.97 -10.87
N ASP A 224 -24.23 -6.43 -11.55
CA ASP A 224 -25.09 -5.60 -12.37
C ASP A 224 -25.92 -4.70 -11.45
N TYR A 225 -25.53 -3.46 -11.28
CA TYR A 225 -26.31 -2.49 -10.51
C TYR A 225 -27.45 -1.91 -11.35
N SER A 226 -28.62 -1.80 -10.75
CA SER A 226 -29.83 -1.30 -11.41
C SER A 226 -29.76 0.20 -11.67
N SER A 227 -28.88 0.93 -10.98
CA SER A 227 -28.71 2.37 -11.11
C SER A 227 -27.35 2.86 -10.61
N PRO A 228 -26.85 4.05 -11.05
CA PRO A 228 -25.65 4.67 -10.48
C PRO A 228 -25.75 4.89 -8.96
N ALA A 229 -26.93 5.21 -8.43
CA ALA A 229 -27.12 5.40 -7.00
C ALA A 229 -26.92 4.11 -6.20
N GLU A 230 -27.32 2.96 -6.74
CA GLU A 230 -27.05 1.67 -6.14
C GLU A 230 -25.58 1.32 -6.25
N ALA A 231 -24.96 1.56 -7.39
CA ALA A 231 -23.53 1.36 -7.61
C ALA A 231 -22.66 2.17 -6.64
N MET A 232 -23.08 3.37 -6.24
CA MET A 232 -22.37 4.26 -5.31
C MET A 232 -22.76 4.07 -3.84
N HIS A 233 -23.62 3.08 -3.53
CA HIS A 233 -24.10 2.90 -2.17
C HIS A 233 -23.04 2.27 -1.27
N TYR A 234 -22.80 2.85 -0.10
CA TYR A 234 -21.76 2.41 0.84
C TYR A 234 -21.88 0.95 1.31
N HIS A 235 -23.06 0.35 1.25
CA HIS A 235 -23.28 -1.07 1.55
C HIS A 235 -22.47 -2.01 0.66
N ARG A 236 -21.99 -1.56 -0.50
CA ARG A 236 -21.12 -2.36 -1.36
C ARG A 236 -19.83 -2.80 -0.68
N TYR A 237 -19.30 -2.01 0.23
CA TYR A 237 -18.11 -2.40 0.99
C TYR A 237 -18.29 -3.69 1.80
N SER A 238 -19.53 -4.04 2.19
CA SER A 238 -19.83 -5.28 2.90
C SER A 238 -19.81 -6.53 2.01
N TYR A 239 -19.78 -6.35 0.71
CA TYR A 239 -19.73 -7.44 -0.28
C TYR A 239 -18.34 -7.59 -0.91
N ASP A 240 -17.39 -6.74 -0.56
CA ASP A 240 -16.04 -6.84 -1.09
C ASP A 240 -15.32 -8.07 -0.49
N THR A 241 -14.83 -8.94 -1.38
CA THR A 241 -14.14 -10.18 -1.01
C THR A 241 -12.62 -10.10 -1.13
N GLY A 242 -12.08 -8.89 -1.30
CA GLY A 242 -10.64 -8.65 -1.37
C GLY A 242 -9.90 -9.13 -0.14
N ARG A 243 -8.70 -9.64 -0.32
CA ARG A 243 -7.88 -10.20 0.77
C ARG A 243 -7.41 -9.12 1.73
N PHE A 244 -7.15 -7.94 1.21
CA PHE A 244 -6.78 -6.76 1.98
C PHE A 244 -7.26 -5.52 1.22
N ILE A 245 -8.14 -4.74 1.81
CA ILE A 245 -8.60 -3.50 1.21
C ILE A 245 -7.70 -2.37 1.69
N SER A 246 -6.69 -2.02 0.88
CA SER A 246 -5.70 -1.01 1.21
C SER A 246 -6.16 0.41 0.95
N GLU A 247 -7.18 0.59 0.09
CA GLU A 247 -7.86 1.86 -0.10
C GLU A 247 -9.36 1.68 -0.28
N PHE A 248 -10.11 2.53 0.37
CA PHE A 248 -11.55 2.76 0.14
C PHE A 248 -11.93 4.12 0.73
N GLY A 249 -13.08 4.65 0.38
CA GLY A 249 -13.52 5.94 0.92
C GLY A 249 -15.03 6.10 0.87
N ILE A 250 -15.51 7.08 1.64
CA ILE A 250 -16.91 7.49 1.68
C ILE A 250 -16.98 8.94 1.16
N HIS A 251 -18.02 9.25 0.39
CA HIS A 251 -18.31 10.60 -0.10
C HIS A 251 -18.91 11.47 0.98
#